data_95f37933dbaa9196d5eabacd89c9633e
#
_entry.id   95f37933dbaa9196d5eabacd89c9633e
#
_cell.length_a   1.000
_cell.length_b   1.000
_cell.length_c   1.000
_cell.angle_alpha   90.00
_cell.angle_beta   90.00
_cell.angle_gamma   90.00
#
_symmetry.space_group_name_H-M   'P 1'
#
loop_
_entity.id
_entity.type
_entity.pdbx_description
1 polymer ?
#
loop_
_entity_poly.entity_id
_entity_poly.type
_entity_poly.pdbx_seq_one_letter_code
_entity_poly.pdbx_strand_id
1 'polypeptide(L)'
;PETHLHPNFIALIMSALHKILTATGSYSIISTHSVYIVREVPQDQVIILERDEKNNVVQKTTGMTTLGANLGSLSSFIFGENSRSKLVNEIAKKVIREHRSFEEIEGLYRDSFSIEMLSLIRGMMK
;
A
#
# COMPACT_ATOMS: atom_id res chain seq x y z
N PRO A 1 -4.28 -1.17 -17.79
CA PRO A 1 -5.38 -0.24 -18.07
C PRO A 1 -5.66 0.71 -16.89
N GLU A 2 -5.53 0.23 -15.64
CA GLU A 2 -5.89 0.99 -14.45
C GLU A 2 -4.89 2.10 -14.07
N THR A 3 -3.68 2.08 -14.58
CA THR A 3 -2.58 3.00 -14.20
C THR A 3 -2.89 4.48 -14.51
N HIS A 4 -3.82 4.75 -15.40
CA HIS A 4 -4.22 6.11 -15.80
C HIS A 4 -5.65 6.46 -15.36
N LEU A 5 -6.33 5.56 -14.61
CA LEU A 5 -7.69 5.81 -14.17
C LEU A 5 -7.70 6.49 -12.80
N HIS A 6 -8.52 7.52 -12.68
CA HIS A 6 -8.79 8.13 -11.39
C HIS A 6 -9.45 7.10 -10.44
N PRO A 7 -9.10 7.06 -9.14
CA PRO A 7 -9.64 6.09 -8.17
C PRO A 7 -11.18 5.93 -8.20
N ASN A 8 -11.91 7.02 -8.38
CA ASN A 8 -13.37 6.98 -8.49
C ASN A 8 -13.87 6.18 -9.71
N PHE A 9 -13.14 6.19 -10.81
CA PHE A 9 -13.47 5.38 -11.99
C PHE A 9 -13.22 3.90 -11.75
N ILE A 10 -12.20 3.56 -10.98
CA ILE A 10 -11.93 2.15 -10.60
C ILE A 10 -13.11 1.61 -9.78
N ALA A 11 -13.57 2.34 -8.76
CA ALA A 11 -14.73 1.94 -7.97
C ALA A 11 -16.00 1.79 -8.83
N LEU A 12 -16.22 2.70 -9.79
CA LEU A 12 -17.35 2.62 -10.71
C LEU A 12 -17.27 1.37 -11.62
N ILE A 13 -16.10 1.08 -12.17
CA ILE A 13 -15.88 -0.11 -13.02
C ILE A 13 -16.11 -1.37 -12.20
N MET A 14 -15.58 -1.46 -10.97
CA MET A 14 -15.77 -2.63 -10.11
C MET A 14 -17.25 -2.83 -9.74
N SER A 15 -17.97 -1.74 -9.46
CA SER A 15 -19.43 -1.79 -9.21
C SER A 15 -20.20 -2.26 -10.44
N ALA A 16 -19.87 -1.76 -11.64
CA ALA A 16 -20.51 -2.17 -12.88
C ALA A 16 -20.23 -3.65 -13.19
N LEU A 17 -18.96 -4.08 -13.03
CA LEU A 17 -18.55 -5.46 -13.22
C LEU A 17 -19.30 -6.40 -12.27
N HIS A 18 -19.39 -6.07 -10.99
CA HIS A 18 -20.13 -6.85 -10.01
C HIS A 18 -21.61 -7.03 -10.41
N LYS A 19 -22.28 -5.96 -10.86
CA LYS A 19 -23.67 -6.02 -11.33
C LYS A 19 -23.81 -6.96 -12.54
N ILE A 20 -22.90 -6.87 -13.51
CA ILE A 20 -22.95 -7.73 -14.71
C ILE A 20 -22.75 -9.20 -14.32
N LEU A 21 -21.74 -9.50 -13.52
CA LEU A 21 -21.43 -10.86 -13.09
C LEU A 21 -22.59 -11.47 -12.30
N THR A 22 -23.21 -10.69 -11.40
CA THR A 22 -24.38 -11.12 -10.64
C THR A 22 -25.58 -11.40 -11.57
N ALA A 23 -25.86 -10.51 -12.52
CA ALA A 23 -26.98 -10.65 -13.44
C ALA A 23 -26.82 -11.84 -14.40
N THR A 24 -25.58 -12.19 -14.76
CA THR A 24 -25.29 -13.28 -15.71
C THR A 24 -24.92 -14.60 -15.03
N GLY A 25 -24.79 -14.63 -13.69
CA GLY A 25 -24.29 -15.80 -12.96
C GLY A 25 -22.85 -16.17 -13.34
N SER A 26 -22.05 -15.18 -13.76
CA SER A 26 -20.70 -15.37 -14.27
C SER A 26 -19.64 -15.04 -13.24
N TYR A 27 -18.40 -15.46 -13.50
CA TYR A 27 -17.22 -15.17 -12.68
C TYR A 27 -16.17 -14.43 -13.49
N SER A 28 -15.30 -13.68 -12.83
CA SER A 28 -14.13 -13.06 -13.45
C SER A 28 -12.89 -13.31 -12.62
N ILE A 29 -11.74 -13.37 -13.27
CA ILE A 29 -10.42 -13.37 -12.63
C ILE A 29 -9.71 -12.11 -13.10
N ILE A 30 -9.29 -11.28 -12.14
CA ILE A 30 -8.62 -10.01 -12.41
C ILE A 30 -7.19 -10.10 -11.86
N SER A 31 -6.20 -9.97 -12.72
CA SER A 31 -4.81 -9.82 -12.32
C SER A 31 -4.46 -8.33 -12.30
N THR A 32 -4.00 -7.85 -11.16
CA THR A 32 -3.71 -6.43 -10.95
C THR A 32 -2.62 -6.23 -9.90
N HIS A 33 -1.98 -5.07 -9.91
CA HIS A 33 -1.12 -4.54 -8.83
C HIS A 33 -1.74 -3.29 -8.17
N SER A 34 -3.00 -2.99 -8.47
CA SER A 34 -3.70 -1.83 -7.94
C SER A 34 -4.40 -2.13 -6.62
N VAL A 35 -3.95 -1.48 -5.54
CA VAL A 35 -4.63 -1.53 -4.24
C VAL A 35 -6.05 -0.98 -4.28
N TYR A 36 -6.36 -0.10 -5.25
CA TYR A 36 -7.71 0.42 -5.46
C TYR A 36 -8.69 -0.67 -5.91
N ILE A 37 -8.24 -1.64 -6.71
CA ILE A 37 -9.05 -2.80 -7.10
C ILE A 37 -9.20 -3.76 -5.93
N VAL A 38 -8.10 -4.04 -5.22
CA VAL A 38 -8.10 -4.97 -4.09
C VAL A 38 -9.05 -4.52 -2.98
N ARG A 39 -9.13 -3.22 -2.69
CA ARG A 39 -10.05 -2.71 -1.66
C ARG A 39 -11.55 -2.82 -2.01
N GLU A 40 -11.88 -3.09 -3.27
CA GLU A 40 -13.27 -3.28 -3.72
C GLU A 40 -13.72 -4.76 -3.65
N VAL A 41 -12.84 -5.66 -3.19
CA VAL A 41 -13.06 -7.11 -3.19
C VAL A 41 -12.87 -7.69 -1.77
N PRO A 42 -13.75 -8.60 -1.30
CA PRO A 42 -13.56 -9.31 -0.03
C PRO A 42 -12.26 -10.12 0.00
N GLN A 43 -11.69 -10.26 1.20
CA GLN A 43 -10.38 -10.92 1.38
C GLN A 43 -10.33 -12.38 0.93
N ASP A 44 -11.43 -13.11 1.02
CA ASP A 44 -11.54 -14.52 0.57
C ASP A 44 -11.51 -14.69 -0.95
N GLN A 45 -11.68 -13.59 -1.69
CA GLN A 45 -11.57 -13.52 -3.14
C GLN A 45 -10.24 -12.94 -3.62
N VAL A 46 -9.32 -12.62 -2.71
CA VAL A 46 -8.01 -12.05 -3.05
C VAL A 46 -6.91 -13.07 -2.85
N ILE A 47 -6.12 -13.27 -3.90
CA ILE A 47 -4.94 -14.13 -3.90
C ILE A 47 -3.72 -13.25 -4.15
N ILE A 48 -2.72 -13.30 -3.27
CA ILE A 48 -1.46 -12.61 -3.45
C ILE A 48 -0.44 -13.60 -4.04
N LEU A 49 0.18 -13.23 -5.14
CA LEU A 49 1.25 -13.99 -5.76
C LEU A 49 2.58 -13.28 -5.50
N GLU A 50 3.51 -13.97 -4.86
CA GLU A 50 4.86 -13.47 -4.59
C GLU A 50 5.91 -14.40 -5.19
N ARG A 51 7.14 -13.92 -5.31
CA ARG A 51 8.29 -14.76 -5.63
C ARG A 51 9.09 -15.05 -4.37
N ASP A 52 9.40 -16.32 -4.16
CA ASP A 52 10.30 -16.74 -3.09
C ASP A 52 11.78 -16.42 -3.43
N GLU A 53 12.68 -16.69 -2.50
CA GLU A 53 14.12 -16.49 -2.67
C GLU A 53 14.70 -17.31 -3.84
N LYS A 54 14.03 -18.38 -4.25
CA LYS A 54 14.40 -19.25 -5.39
C LYS A 54 13.71 -18.83 -6.68
N ASN A 55 13.02 -17.68 -6.68
CA ASN A 55 12.28 -17.15 -7.83
C ASN A 55 11.05 -17.97 -8.25
N ASN A 56 10.53 -18.88 -7.40
CA ASN A 56 9.29 -19.58 -7.64
C ASN A 56 8.11 -18.70 -7.25
N VAL A 57 7.00 -18.86 -7.96
CA VAL A 57 5.74 -18.19 -7.60
C VAL A 57 5.10 -18.92 -6.44
N VAL A 58 4.86 -18.23 -5.35
CA VAL A 58 4.14 -18.74 -4.17
C VAL A 58 2.87 -17.94 -3.96
N GLN A 59 1.83 -18.63 -3.55
CA GLN A 59 0.54 -18.05 -3.22
C GLN A 59 0.50 -17.74 -1.73
N LYS A 60 0.05 -16.52 -1.40
CA LYS A 60 -0.30 -16.12 -0.04
C LYS A 60 -1.77 -15.74 0.03
N THR A 61 -2.40 -16.09 1.14
CA THR A 61 -3.73 -15.56 1.49
C THR A 61 -3.57 -14.21 2.18
N THR A 62 -4.56 -13.35 2.01
CA THR A 62 -4.60 -12.09 2.72
C THR A 62 -4.84 -12.33 4.21
N GLY A 63 -3.92 -11.88 5.07
CA GLY A 63 -4.09 -11.91 6.52
C GLY A 63 -4.87 -10.71 7.07
N MET A 64 -5.46 -9.87 6.21
CA MET A 64 -6.22 -8.68 6.58
C MET A 64 -7.48 -8.53 5.75
N THR A 65 -8.50 -7.89 6.31
CA THR A 65 -9.71 -7.51 5.59
C THR A 65 -9.37 -6.50 4.50
N THR A 66 -9.76 -6.79 3.25
CA THR A 66 -9.45 -5.96 2.09
C THR A 66 -10.56 -5.01 1.71
N LEU A 67 -11.82 -5.47 1.76
CA LEU A 67 -12.98 -4.67 1.36
C LEU A 67 -13.10 -3.39 2.20
N GLY A 68 -13.02 -2.24 1.53
CA GLY A 68 -13.09 -0.93 2.17
C GLY A 68 -11.87 -0.55 3.02
N ALA A 69 -10.79 -1.33 3.01
CA ALA A 69 -9.60 -1.08 3.81
C ALA A 69 -8.89 0.23 3.44
N ASN A 70 -8.08 0.74 4.36
CA ASN A 70 -7.22 1.89 4.11
C ASN A 70 -6.16 1.54 3.06
N LEU A 71 -5.96 2.42 2.07
CA LEU A 71 -5.03 2.19 0.97
C LEU A 71 -3.57 2.06 1.41
N GLY A 72 -3.16 2.83 2.42
CA GLY A 72 -1.80 2.74 2.97
C GLY A 72 -1.55 1.40 3.64
N SER A 73 -2.50 0.91 4.43
CA SER A 73 -2.45 -0.41 5.06
C SER A 73 -2.41 -1.53 4.02
N LEU A 74 -3.25 -1.46 2.98
CA LEU A 74 -3.24 -2.42 1.88
C LEU A 74 -1.92 -2.41 1.11
N SER A 75 -1.40 -1.22 0.80
CA SER A 75 -0.13 -1.06 0.09
C SER A 75 1.04 -1.66 0.87
N SER A 76 1.12 -1.36 2.17
CA SER A 76 2.16 -1.92 3.04
C SER A 76 2.04 -3.43 3.17
N PHE A 77 0.82 -3.96 3.22
CA PHE A 77 0.58 -5.40 3.35
C PHE A 77 0.91 -6.16 2.06
N ILE A 78 0.45 -5.66 0.90
CA ILE A 78 0.61 -6.34 -0.39
C ILE A 78 2.03 -6.23 -0.92
N PHE A 79 2.65 -5.03 -0.81
CA PHE A 79 3.95 -4.76 -1.39
C PHE A 79 5.11 -4.78 -0.37
N GLY A 80 4.80 -5.00 0.91
CA GLY A 80 5.74 -4.99 2.01
C GLY A 80 6.15 -3.59 2.45
N GLU A 81 6.78 -3.49 3.62
CA GLU A 81 7.29 -2.21 4.16
C GLU A 81 8.39 -1.57 3.29
N ASN A 82 8.98 -2.32 2.37
CA ASN A 82 10.02 -1.85 1.45
C ASN A 82 9.51 -0.88 0.37
N SER A 83 8.21 -0.57 0.33
CA SER A 83 7.67 0.46 -0.56
C SER A 83 8.05 1.90 -0.15
N ARG A 84 8.74 2.06 0.99
CA ARG A 84 9.28 3.36 1.38
C ARG A 84 10.31 3.80 0.35
N SER A 85 10.10 4.95 -0.25
CA SER A 85 11.01 5.54 -1.22
C SER A 85 12.44 5.56 -0.67
N LYS A 86 13.42 5.08 -1.45
CA LYS A 86 14.84 5.17 -1.10
C LYS A 86 15.22 6.59 -0.71
N LEU A 87 14.65 7.58 -1.42
CA LEU A 87 14.84 9.00 -1.15
C LEU A 87 14.36 9.39 0.26
N VAL A 88 13.18 8.94 0.69
CA VAL A 88 12.66 9.22 2.05
C VAL A 88 13.61 8.68 3.11
N ASN A 89 14.12 7.46 2.93
CA ASN A 89 15.10 6.87 3.85
C ASN A 89 16.44 7.63 3.86
N GLU A 90 16.91 8.10 2.72
CA GLU A 90 18.13 8.90 2.60
C GLU A 90 17.97 10.26 3.28
N ILE A 91 16.85 10.94 3.07
CA ILE A 91 16.53 12.20 3.75
C ILE A 91 16.46 11.98 5.27
N ALA A 92 15.77 10.94 5.75
CA ALA A 92 15.70 10.61 7.16
C ALA A 92 17.10 10.43 7.76
N LYS A 93 17.96 9.64 7.11
CA LYS A 93 19.36 9.42 7.54
C LYS A 93 20.17 10.69 7.53
N LYS A 94 19.99 11.57 6.55
CA LYS A 94 20.69 12.86 6.47
C LYS A 94 20.28 13.74 7.64
N VAL A 95 18.98 13.91 7.87
CA VAL A 95 18.46 14.74 8.98
C VAL A 95 18.96 14.22 10.33
N ILE A 96 18.96 12.91 10.55
CA ILE A 96 19.48 12.30 11.79
C ILE A 96 20.98 12.60 12.00
N ARG A 97 21.78 12.67 10.93
CA ARG A 97 23.22 13.00 11.05
C ARG A 97 23.49 14.47 11.37
N GLU A 98 22.58 15.35 10.95
CA GLU A 98 22.72 16.81 11.09
C GLU A 98 22.21 17.32 12.44
N HIS A 99 21.40 16.51 13.16
CA HIS A 99 20.74 16.90 14.40
C HIS A 99 21.04 15.92 15.54
N ARG A 100 21.11 16.44 16.78
CA ARG A 100 21.52 15.67 17.95
C ARG A 100 20.37 14.96 18.67
N SER A 101 19.13 15.47 18.54
CA SER A 101 17.97 14.91 19.23
C SER A 101 16.73 14.91 18.33
N PHE A 102 15.78 14.04 18.66
CA PHE A 102 14.50 14.01 17.96
C PHE A 102 13.68 15.27 18.20
N GLU A 103 13.74 15.84 19.41
CA GLU A 103 13.04 17.08 19.79
C GLU A 103 13.50 18.26 18.93
N GLU A 104 14.79 18.33 18.62
CA GLU A 104 15.35 19.34 17.71
C GLU A 104 14.77 19.17 16.29
N ILE A 105 14.76 17.95 15.78
CA ILE A 105 14.21 17.64 14.45
C ILE A 105 12.71 17.94 14.40
N GLU A 106 11.94 17.52 15.41
CA GLU A 106 10.52 17.79 15.49
C GLU A 106 10.23 19.29 15.53
N GLY A 107 11.00 20.06 16.29
CA GLY A 107 10.85 21.51 16.36
C GLY A 107 11.12 22.22 15.04
N LEU A 108 12.13 21.78 14.28
CA LEU A 108 12.52 22.40 13.01
C LEU A 108 11.65 21.96 11.81
N TYR A 109 11.19 20.73 11.80
CA TYR A 109 10.56 20.13 10.61
C TYR A 109 9.09 19.74 10.82
N ARG A 110 8.47 20.12 11.94
CA ARG A 110 7.09 19.79 12.29
C ARG A 110 6.09 20.18 11.20
N ASP A 111 6.27 21.33 10.58
CA ASP A 111 5.40 21.86 9.55
C ASP A 111 5.77 21.38 8.13
N SER A 112 6.93 20.74 7.99
CA SER A 112 7.47 20.29 6.70
C SER A 112 7.44 18.79 6.52
N PHE A 113 7.47 18.01 7.60
CA PHE A 113 7.45 16.56 7.55
C PHE A 113 6.09 16.00 7.98
N SER A 114 5.66 14.94 7.32
CA SER A 114 4.48 14.21 7.75
C SER A 114 4.73 13.46 9.06
N ILE A 115 3.64 13.09 9.75
CA ILE A 115 3.70 12.28 10.97
C ILE A 115 4.43 10.96 10.74
N GLU A 116 4.24 10.35 9.57
CA GLU A 116 4.91 9.11 9.17
C GLU A 116 6.42 9.29 9.03
N MET A 117 6.86 10.43 8.47
CA MET A 117 8.28 10.77 8.34
C MET A 117 8.93 11.01 9.72
N LEU A 118 8.26 11.75 10.60
CA LEU A 118 8.72 11.96 11.98
C LEU A 118 8.77 10.65 12.77
N SER A 119 7.77 9.78 12.61
CA SER A 119 7.75 8.45 13.23
C SER A 119 8.89 7.55 12.72
N LEU A 120 9.21 7.62 11.43
CA LEU A 120 10.36 6.93 10.84
C LEU A 120 11.67 7.40 11.48
N ILE A 121 11.91 8.71 11.52
CA ILE A 121 13.12 9.31 12.11
C ILE A 121 13.24 8.90 13.58
N ARG A 122 12.17 8.99 14.36
CA ARG A 122 12.15 8.57 15.77
C ARG A 122 12.48 7.09 15.95
N GLY A 123 11.98 6.23 15.05
CA GLY A 123 12.29 4.80 15.05
C GLY A 123 13.75 4.50 14.72
N MET A 124 14.40 5.33 13.88
CA MET A 124 15.80 5.16 13.49
C MET A 124 16.82 5.76 14.49
N MET A 125 16.38 6.64 15.39
CA MET A 125 17.20 7.26 16.43
C MET A 125 17.23 6.46 17.75
N LYS A 126 16.46 5.38 17.87
CA LYS A 126 16.50 4.43 18.99
C LYS A 126 17.60 3.42 18.81
#